data_ab2f1d3fb4a8f87eb6812958b4dd021c
#
_entry.id   ab2f1d3fb4a8f87eb6812958b4dd021c
#
_cell.length_a   1.000
_cell.length_b   1.000
_cell.length_c   1.000
_cell.angle_alpha   90.00
_cell.angle_beta   90.00
_cell.angle_gamma   90.00
#
_symmetry.space_group_name_H-M   'P 1'
#
loop_
_entity.id
_entity.type
_entity.pdbx_description
1 polymer ?
#
loop_
_entity_poly.entity_id
_entity_poly.type
_entity_poly.pdbx_seq_one_letter_code
_entity_poly.pdbx_strand_id
1 'polypeptide(L)'
;MSALDADPVADLLRGVPFFRDLDRVDLARLLGALEEVRARAGEVIATEGSEADALYLLADGRVSISVASPDGDLSLRDVSAPAHFGELGMLLARRTATSRALTDVVLWRLPRTRFEALVRDRPQIGLAVAAALADAVDRRSREYAGAPEPARRPEERAREERPTSRTRTRAVGAAAALALPAVMWNVTPPSGLEENGWRVVLLLLGAAIAWLAEPVPDFAVAIALAASWGATGLVSLPVAFSGFASSSWLLALGALALAAAMARTGLLFRVALLLLRAFPATATGQLFALLFGGVLITPLVPLSVARVAAIMPVASEIGQSLGYAPRSNGSARLAFAGLTGYWYFSSIFLTGLATNFFVLQLLPAADRVRFSWLGWLGAAAPVGILCLAGASIALLVLFRPEQAAARLQDATRRQQRILGPLSRGEQIAILAAAVLLAGLVAQPLFDLEPAWLALLALVIVTAGALDRERFRVGIDWGFLMLFGALLGSGNVMQATHVDRWVAAGLVERTAGLGDPGLVLIAIAAATMLVRFVLPSRPTMLLLALAVVPAAPQLGISPWLAGLTVLLSANIWIFPYQGLEYLIAREATGGQAFDDRQGTRIGAALTVVRFAAIAASVPVWKAMGLL
;
A
#
# COMPACT_ATOMS: atom_id res chain seq x y z
N MET A 1 -31.50 -1.75 20.97
CA MET A 1 -31.54 -2.62 19.80
C MET A 1 -31.00 -1.84 18.63
N SER A 2 -29.79 -2.12 18.19
CA SER A 2 -29.12 -1.36 17.12
C SER A 2 -29.64 -1.87 15.77
N ALA A 3 -29.60 -1.01 14.74
CA ALA A 3 -29.98 -1.35 13.37
C ALA A 3 -29.15 -2.50 12.72
N LEU A 4 -28.24 -3.10 13.46
CA LEU A 4 -27.46 -4.31 13.15
C LEU A 4 -28.28 -5.60 13.30
N ASP A 5 -29.38 -5.55 14.03
CA ASP A 5 -30.20 -6.74 14.34
C ASP A 5 -31.25 -7.02 13.23
N ALA A 6 -31.15 -6.35 12.09
CA ALA A 6 -32.15 -6.43 11.04
C ALA A 6 -31.60 -6.74 9.61
N ASP A 7 -30.31 -7.07 9.44
CA ASP A 7 -29.80 -7.54 8.13
C ASP A 7 -29.62 -9.07 8.17
N PRO A 8 -30.51 -9.83 7.48
CA PRO A 8 -30.49 -11.29 7.48
C PRO A 8 -29.16 -11.88 7.01
N VAL A 9 -28.39 -11.16 6.16
CA VAL A 9 -27.10 -11.63 5.64
C VAL A 9 -25.98 -11.44 6.68
N ALA A 10 -26.06 -10.38 7.50
CA ALA A 10 -25.13 -10.19 8.62
C ALA A 10 -25.30 -11.29 9.68
N ASP A 11 -26.53 -11.71 9.92
CA ASP A 11 -26.83 -12.80 10.86
C ASP A 11 -26.39 -14.16 10.32
N LEU A 12 -26.51 -14.39 9.02
CA LEU A 12 -25.92 -15.56 8.35
C LEU A 12 -24.41 -15.63 8.52
N LEU A 13 -23.69 -14.51 8.33
CA LEU A 13 -22.23 -14.45 8.54
C LEU A 13 -21.87 -14.73 10.00
N ARG A 14 -22.57 -14.16 10.96
CA ARG A 14 -22.36 -14.42 12.40
C ARG A 14 -22.70 -15.86 12.81
N GLY A 15 -23.59 -16.50 12.08
CA GLY A 15 -23.91 -17.92 12.25
C GLY A 15 -22.76 -18.86 11.86
N VAL A 16 -21.79 -18.38 11.05
CA VAL A 16 -20.59 -19.15 10.70
C VAL A 16 -19.59 -19.10 11.85
N PRO A 17 -19.17 -20.23 12.44
CA PRO A 17 -18.37 -20.27 13.66
C PRO A 17 -17.10 -19.41 13.62
N PHE A 18 -16.39 -19.41 12.50
CA PHE A 18 -15.13 -18.68 12.31
C PHE A 18 -15.30 -17.20 11.94
N PHE A 19 -16.53 -16.70 11.73
CA PHE A 19 -16.84 -15.29 11.52
C PHE A 19 -17.53 -14.63 12.72
N ARG A 20 -17.83 -15.41 13.76
CA ARG A 20 -18.60 -14.95 14.94
C ARG A 20 -17.93 -13.80 15.68
N ASP A 21 -16.59 -13.84 15.77
CA ASP A 21 -15.78 -12.88 16.52
C ASP A 21 -15.23 -11.73 15.67
N LEU A 22 -15.72 -11.58 14.42
CA LEU A 22 -15.33 -10.48 13.56
C LEU A 22 -15.83 -9.14 14.12
N ASP A 23 -14.98 -8.13 14.04
CA ASP A 23 -15.40 -6.77 14.34
C ASP A 23 -16.34 -6.23 13.23
N ARG A 24 -17.00 -5.09 13.55
CA ARG A 24 -18.02 -4.52 12.65
C ARG A 24 -17.45 -4.11 11.27
N VAL A 25 -16.17 -3.78 11.23
CA VAL A 25 -15.51 -3.34 10.00
C VAL A 25 -15.22 -4.52 9.09
N ASP A 26 -14.71 -5.61 9.67
CA ASP A 26 -14.44 -6.84 8.92
C ASP A 26 -15.75 -7.48 8.43
N LEU A 27 -16.79 -7.44 9.29
CA LEU A 27 -18.13 -7.90 8.91
C LEU A 27 -18.70 -7.05 7.74
N ALA A 28 -18.56 -5.73 7.78
CA ALA A 28 -18.99 -4.85 6.70
C ALA A 28 -18.22 -5.09 5.40
N ARG A 29 -16.91 -5.36 5.49
CA ARG A 29 -16.08 -5.73 4.34
C ARG A 29 -16.50 -7.06 3.72
N LEU A 30 -16.78 -8.07 4.55
CA LEU A 30 -17.26 -9.36 4.08
C LEU A 30 -18.60 -9.25 3.38
N LEU A 31 -19.54 -8.51 3.97
CA LEU A 31 -20.85 -8.28 3.36
C LEU A 31 -20.75 -7.61 1.99
N GLY A 32 -19.82 -6.67 1.84
CA GLY A 32 -19.55 -6.08 0.54
C GLY A 32 -18.91 -7.02 -0.49
N ALA A 33 -18.29 -8.09 -0.02
CA ALA A 33 -17.66 -9.09 -0.88
C ALA A 33 -18.58 -10.27 -1.23
N LEU A 34 -19.78 -10.36 -0.64
CA LEU A 34 -20.75 -11.41 -0.92
C LEU A 34 -21.52 -11.14 -2.22
N GLU A 35 -21.64 -12.16 -3.03
CA GLU A 35 -22.41 -12.17 -4.28
C GLU A 35 -23.68 -13.00 -4.11
N GLU A 36 -24.85 -12.43 -4.40
CA GLU A 36 -26.10 -13.19 -4.37
C GLU A 36 -26.17 -14.13 -5.58
N VAL A 37 -26.39 -15.41 -5.33
CA VAL A 37 -26.54 -16.46 -6.34
C VAL A 37 -27.85 -17.18 -6.08
N ARG A 38 -28.63 -17.42 -7.11
CA ARG A 38 -29.87 -18.21 -7.06
C ARG A 38 -29.71 -19.44 -7.93
N ALA A 39 -30.13 -20.59 -7.42
CA ALA A 39 -30.17 -21.83 -8.17
C ALA A 39 -31.55 -22.50 -8.04
N ARG A 40 -32.01 -23.12 -9.12
CA ARG A 40 -33.29 -23.82 -9.14
C ARG A 40 -33.15 -25.23 -8.56
N ALA A 41 -34.24 -25.80 -8.14
CA ALA A 41 -34.29 -27.21 -7.74
C ALA A 41 -33.67 -28.11 -8.81
N GLY A 42 -32.75 -29.01 -8.41
CA GLY A 42 -31.98 -29.90 -9.28
C GLY A 42 -30.68 -29.32 -9.86
N GLU A 43 -30.43 -28.02 -9.78
CA GLU A 43 -29.24 -27.38 -10.32
C GLU A 43 -28.00 -27.71 -9.48
N VAL A 44 -26.85 -27.96 -10.17
CA VAL A 44 -25.55 -28.22 -9.52
C VAL A 44 -24.87 -26.89 -9.23
N ILE A 45 -24.62 -26.63 -7.95
CA ILE A 45 -23.95 -25.41 -7.45
C ILE A 45 -22.44 -25.56 -7.55
N ALA A 46 -21.91 -26.71 -7.21
CA ALA A 46 -20.49 -27.04 -7.28
C ALA A 46 -20.32 -28.54 -7.55
N THR A 47 -19.31 -28.91 -8.35
CA THR A 47 -19.00 -30.29 -8.70
C THR A 47 -17.75 -30.77 -7.97
N GLU A 48 -17.74 -31.98 -7.43
CA GLU A 48 -16.57 -32.62 -6.82
C GLU A 48 -15.36 -32.59 -7.76
N GLY A 49 -14.18 -32.33 -7.22
CA GLY A 49 -12.91 -32.26 -7.97
C GLY A 49 -12.68 -30.95 -8.72
N SER A 50 -13.71 -30.10 -8.93
CA SER A 50 -13.54 -28.79 -9.54
C SER A 50 -12.77 -27.81 -8.62
N GLU A 51 -12.30 -26.70 -9.16
CA GLU A 51 -11.64 -25.66 -8.39
C GLU A 51 -12.60 -25.06 -7.35
N ALA A 52 -12.13 -24.93 -6.10
CA ALA A 52 -12.92 -24.34 -5.04
C ALA A 52 -12.71 -22.83 -5.02
N ASP A 53 -13.60 -22.13 -5.67
CA ASP A 53 -13.55 -20.68 -5.94
C ASP A 53 -14.28 -19.83 -4.90
N ALA A 54 -15.14 -20.44 -4.05
CA ALA A 54 -15.94 -19.71 -3.06
C ALA A 54 -16.42 -20.57 -1.89
N LEU A 55 -16.78 -19.90 -0.79
CA LEU A 55 -17.63 -20.38 0.30
C LEU A 55 -19.08 -19.96 0.03
N TYR A 56 -20.04 -20.79 0.36
CA TYR A 56 -21.47 -20.48 0.19
C TYR A 56 -22.19 -20.41 1.53
N LEU A 57 -23.00 -19.36 1.69
CA LEU A 57 -23.95 -19.19 2.79
C LEU A 57 -25.35 -19.41 2.22
N LEU A 58 -26.08 -20.36 2.73
CA LEU A 58 -27.44 -20.68 2.33
C LEU A 58 -28.43 -19.83 3.12
N ALA A 59 -29.06 -18.89 2.43
CA ALA A 59 -30.06 -17.99 3.03
C ALA A 59 -31.46 -18.55 3.01
N ASP A 60 -31.80 -19.32 1.96
CA ASP A 60 -33.11 -19.96 1.81
C ASP A 60 -32.99 -21.26 1.02
N GLY A 61 -33.86 -22.24 1.32
CA GLY A 61 -33.96 -23.51 0.65
C GLY A 61 -33.11 -24.63 1.25
N ARG A 62 -32.87 -25.69 0.45
CA ARG A 62 -32.11 -26.91 0.85
C ARG A 62 -31.16 -27.34 -0.25
N VAL A 63 -29.98 -27.83 0.16
CA VAL A 63 -28.88 -28.29 -0.71
C VAL A 63 -28.46 -29.69 -0.26
N SER A 64 -28.33 -30.63 -1.17
CA SER A 64 -27.73 -31.95 -0.94
C SER A 64 -26.25 -31.89 -1.26
N ILE A 65 -25.42 -32.50 -0.39
CA ILE A 65 -23.99 -32.65 -0.58
C ILE A 65 -23.68 -34.13 -0.74
N SER A 66 -23.13 -34.51 -1.91
CA SER A 66 -22.82 -35.88 -2.27
C SER A 66 -21.39 -36.03 -2.78
N VAL A 67 -20.86 -37.26 -2.71
CA VAL A 67 -19.56 -37.66 -3.26
C VAL A 67 -19.77 -38.79 -4.25
N ALA A 68 -19.04 -38.77 -5.36
CA ALA A 68 -19.09 -39.83 -6.34
C ALA A 68 -18.59 -41.16 -5.75
N SER A 69 -19.38 -42.22 -5.88
CA SER A 69 -19.04 -43.57 -5.46
C SER A 69 -19.20 -44.55 -6.67
N PRO A 70 -18.48 -45.70 -6.68
CA PRO A 70 -18.65 -46.70 -7.73
C PRO A 70 -20.09 -47.18 -7.92
N ASP A 71 -20.89 -47.15 -6.85
CA ASP A 71 -22.28 -47.61 -6.83
C ASP A 71 -23.31 -46.48 -7.00
N GLY A 72 -22.88 -45.29 -7.41
CA GLY A 72 -23.70 -44.07 -7.56
C GLY A 72 -23.34 -42.98 -6.54
N ASP A 73 -23.93 -41.79 -6.68
CA ASP A 73 -23.64 -40.65 -5.78
C ASP A 73 -24.06 -40.98 -4.34
N LEU A 74 -23.08 -41.00 -3.41
CA LEU A 74 -23.32 -41.17 -1.99
C LEU A 74 -23.67 -39.79 -1.38
N SER A 75 -24.93 -39.65 -0.94
CA SER A 75 -25.33 -38.44 -0.20
C SER A 75 -24.65 -38.42 1.18
N LEU A 76 -23.89 -37.35 1.43
CA LEU A 76 -23.23 -37.15 2.70
C LEU A 76 -24.15 -36.46 3.72
N ARG A 77 -24.85 -35.40 3.29
CA ARG A 77 -25.80 -34.66 4.11
C ARG A 77 -26.68 -33.74 3.28
N ASP A 78 -27.87 -33.46 3.79
CA ASP A 78 -28.70 -32.36 3.35
C ASP A 78 -28.51 -31.17 4.28
N VAL A 79 -28.39 -29.99 3.69
CA VAL A 79 -28.17 -28.72 4.39
C VAL A 79 -29.39 -27.84 4.18
N SER A 80 -30.01 -27.38 5.27
CA SER A 80 -31.18 -26.48 5.24
C SER A 80 -30.78 -25.09 5.72
N ALA A 81 -31.36 -24.05 5.13
CA ALA A 81 -31.14 -22.66 5.55
C ALA A 81 -31.63 -22.42 7.01
N PRO A 82 -30.92 -21.57 7.79
CA PRO A 82 -29.66 -20.88 7.50
C PRO A 82 -28.44 -21.80 7.73
N ALA A 83 -27.52 -21.86 6.77
CA ALA A 83 -26.35 -22.74 6.86
C ALA A 83 -25.18 -22.25 5.98
N HIS A 84 -24.05 -22.94 6.04
CA HIS A 84 -22.91 -22.72 5.16
C HIS A 84 -22.33 -24.04 4.67
N PHE A 85 -21.67 -24.00 3.49
CA PHE A 85 -20.97 -25.15 2.91
C PHE A 85 -19.85 -24.72 1.97
N GLY A 86 -18.92 -25.63 1.69
CA GLY A 86 -17.79 -25.39 0.80
C GLY A 86 -16.53 -24.90 1.52
N GLU A 87 -16.53 -24.87 2.85
CA GLU A 87 -15.43 -24.44 3.71
C GLU A 87 -14.15 -25.27 3.53
N LEU A 88 -14.28 -26.60 3.36
CA LEU A 88 -13.15 -27.51 3.08
C LEU A 88 -12.46 -27.18 1.77
N GLY A 89 -13.23 -26.84 0.74
CA GLY A 89 -12.67 -26.44 -0.54
C GLY A 89 -11.82 -25.18 -0.47
N MET A 90 -12.14 -24.27 0.45
CA MET A 90 -11.37 -23.03 0.63
C MET A 90 -9.93 -23.29 1.05
N LEU A 91 -9.66 -24.34 1.83
CA LEU A 91 -8.31 -24.74 2.23
C LEU A 91 -7.62 -25.63 1.21
N LEU A 92 -8.37 -26.56 0.59
CA LEU A 92 -7.81 -27.60 -0.30
C LEU A 92 -7.68 -27.16 -1.76
N ALA A 93 -8.16 -25.95 -2.10
CA ALA A 93 -8.24 -25.42 -3.46
C ALA A 93 -9.09 -26.23 -4.45
N ARG A 94 -9.75 -27.29 -3.99
CA ARG A 94 -10.63 -28.14 -4.81
C ARG A 94 -11.90 -28.49 -4.05
N ARG A 95 -13.00 -28.67 -4.77
CA ARG A 95 -14.27 -29.15 -4.21
C ARG A 95 -14.14 -30.59 -3.74
N THR A 96 -14.51 -30.85 -2.50
CA THR A 96 -14.45 -32.18 -1.90
C THR A 96 -15.75 -32.97 -2.05
N ALA A 97 -16.79 -32.33 -2.57
CA ALA A 97 -18.11 -32.94 -2.78
C ALA A 97 -18.90 -32.15 -3.83
N THR A 98 -19.87 -32.78 -4.45
CA THR A 98 -20.86 -32.14 -5.32
C THR A 98 -21.98 -31.56 -4.46
N SER A 99 -22.38 -30.33 -4.73
CA SER A 99 -23.49 -29.64 -4.08
C SER A 99 -24.61 -29.39 -5.07
N ARG A 100 -25.82 -29.90 -4.79
CA ARG A 100 -27.01 -29.80 -5.66
C ARG A 100 -28.17 -29.20 -4.90
N ALA A 101 -28.87 -28.24 -5.49
CA ALA A 101 -30.06 -27.64 -4.94
C ALA A 101 -31.21 -28.67 -4.90
N LEU A 102 -31.80 -28.90 -3.73
CA LEU A 102 -32.99 -29.77 -3.57
C LEU A 102 -34.29 -28.99 -3.77
N THR A 103 -34.28 -27.72 -3.46
CA THR A 103 -35.36 -26.76 -3.70
C THR A 103 -34.78 -25.55 -4.43
N ASP A 104 -35.59 -24.58 -4.83
CA ASP A 104 -35.06 -23.30 -5.22
C ASP A 104 -34.32 -22.70 -4.01
N VAL A 105 -33.09 -22.19 -4.23
CA VAL A 105 -32.21 -21.71 -3.16
C VAL A 105 -31.73 -20.29 -3.41
N VAL A 106 -31.55 -19.55 -2.32
CA VAL A 106 -30.86 -18.27 -2.31
C VAL A 106 -29.56 -18.46 -1.53
N LEU A 107 -28.45 -18.18 -2.21
CA LEU A 107 -27.08 -18.35 -1.70
C LEU A 107 -26.35 -17.03 -1.71
N TRP A 108 -25.45 -16.85 -0.75
CA TRP A 108 -24.45 -15.80 -0.77
C TRP A 108 -23.07 -16.43 -0.97
N ARG A 109 -22.42 -16.10 -2.06
CA ARG A 109 -21.12 -16.61 -2.46
C ARG A 109 -20.05 -15.67 -1.95
N LEU A 110 -19.10 -16.17 -1.13
CA LEU A 110 -17.89 -15.47 -0.74
C LEU A 110 -16.71 -15.97 -1.59
N PRO A 111 -16.20 -15.17 -2.53
CA PRO A 111 -15.06 -15.56 -3.36
C PRO A 111 -13.83 -15.91 -2.54
N ARG A 112 -13.09 -16.96 -2.94
CA ARG A 112 -11.88 -17.43 -2.27
C ARG A 112 -10.84 -16.33 -2.10
N THR A 113 -10.62 -15.51 -3.13
CA THR A 113 -9.66 -14.40 -3.09
C THR A 113 -9.96 -13.38 -1.99
N ARG A 114 -11.25 -13.15 -1.71
CA ARG A 114 -11.70 -12.27 -0.63
C ARG A 114 -11.52 -12.90 0.74
N PHE A 115 -11.80 -14.19 0.84
CA PHE A 115 -11.55 -14.94 2.07
C PHE A 115 -10.05 -15.02 2.39
N GLU A 116 -9.19 -15.31 1.41
CA GLU A 116 -7.72 -15.34 1.60
C GLU A 116 -7.17 -13.98 2.00
N ALA A 117 -7.66 -12.89 1.43
CA ALA A 117 -7.29 -11.52 1.84
C ALA A 117 -7.66 -11.27 3.32
N LEU A 118 -8.86 -11.68 3.73
CA LEU A 118 -9.30 -11.53 5.12
C LEU A 118 -8.44 -12.37 6.09
N VAL A 119 -8.11 -13.62 5.74
CA VAL A 119 -7.25 -14.49 6.56
C VAL A 119 -5.83 -13.92 6.66
N ARG A 120 -5.32 -13.30 5.60
CA ARG A 120 -4.01 -12.64 5.61
C ARG A 120 -3.99 -11.43 6.55
N ASP A 121 -5.05 -10.62 6.52
CA ASP A 121 -5.20 -9.46 7.41
C ASP A 121 -5.49 -9.87 8.86
N ARG A 122 -6.10 -11.04 9.05
CA ARG A 122 -6.53 -11.61 10.34
C ARG A 122 -6.16 -13.09 10.42
N PRO A 123 -4.89 -13.45 10.70
CA PRO A 123 -4.45 -14.86 10.81
C PRO A 123 -5.26 -15.70 11.80
N GLN A 124 -5.86 -15.07 12.81
CA GLN A 124 -6.74 -15.72 13.79
C GLN A 124 -7.97 -16.38 13.14
N ILE A 125 -8.48 -15.81 12.03
CA ILE A 125 -9.59 -16.41 11.27
C ILE A 125 -9.13 -17.71 10.63
N GLY A 126 -7.91 -17.76 10.07
CA GLY A 126 -7.33 -18.99 9.53
C GLY A 126 -7.20 -20.09 10.60
N LEU A 127 -6.78 -19.73 11.82
CA LEU A 127 -6.72 -20.64 12.96
C LEU A 127 -8.12 -21.10 13.39
N ALA A 128 -9.10 -20.20 13.44
CA ALA A 128 -10.49 -20.55 13.77
C ALA A 128 -11.12 -21.47 12.71
N VAL A 129 -10.82 -21.24 11.42
CA VAL A 129 -11.23 -22.14 10.34
C VAL A 129 -10.57 -23.51 10.48
N ALA A 130 -9.26 -23.55 10.73
CA ALA A 130 -8.53 -24.79 10.94
C ALA A 130 -9.05 -25.57 12.15
N ALA A 131 -9.36 -24.90 13.26
CA ALA A 131 -9.95 -25.51 14.46
C ALA A 131 -11.36 -26.05 14.17
N ALA A 132 -12.23 -25.28 13.52
CA ALA A 132 -13.57 -25.72 13.14
C ALA A 132 -13.56 -26.92 12.20
N LEU A 133 -12.54 -27.01 11.31
CA LEU A 133 -12.34 -28.14 10.41
C LEU A 133 -11.78 -29.36 11.16
N ALA A 134 -10.84 -29.17 12.08
CA ALA A 134 -10.34 -30.24 12.92
C ALA A 134 -11.48 -30.87 13.73
N ASP A 135 -12.36 -30.05 14.30
CA ASP A 135 -13.57 -30.52 15.00
C ASP A 135 -14.56 -31.24 14.07
N ALA A 136 -14.68 -30.78 12.82
CA ALA A 136 -15.55 -31.44 11.84
C ALA A 136 -14.96 -32.78 11.37
N VAL A 137 -13.64 -32.87 11.22
CA VAL A 137 -12.92 -34.12 10.89
C VAL A 137 -13.00 -35.08 12.07
N ASP A 138 -12.79 -34.63 13.31
CA ASP A 138 -12.86 -35.47 14.51
C ASP A 138 -14.28 -36.04 14.73
N ARG A 139 -15.33 -35.22 14.54
CA ARG A 139 -16.72 -35.69 14.56
C ARG A 139 -16.97 -36.76 13.49
N ARG A 140 -16.51 -36.55 12.25
CA ARG A 140 -16.65 -37.54 11.18
C ARG A 140 -15.83 -38.80 11.43
N SER A 141 -14.61 -38.68 11.96
CA SER A 141 -13.78 -39.84 12.32
C SER A 141 -14.45 -40.71 13.39
N ARG A 142 -15.18 -40.10 14.32
CA ARG A 142 -15.96 -40.84 15.36
C ARG A 142 -17.21 -41.49 14.77
N GLU A 143 -17.86 -40.87 13.79
CA GLU A 143 -19.00 -41.45 13.06
C GLU A 143 -18.58 -42.62 12.14
N TYR A 144 -17.34 -42.61 11.63
CA TYR A 144 -16.78 -43.61 10.72
C TYR A 144 -15.80 -44.60 11.39
N ALA A 145 -15.66 -44.61 12.71
CA ALA A 145 -14.72 -45.47 13.45
C ALA A 145 -14.92 -46.99 13.27
N GLY A 146 -15.65 -47.42 12.24
CA GLY A 146 -15.80 -48.79 11.84
C GLY A 146 -15.19 -49.19 10.47
N ALA A 147 -14.52 -48.27 9.77
CA ALA A 147 -13.93 -48.53 8.45
C ALA A 147 -12.39 -48.50 8.44
N PRO A 148 -11.67 -49.41 7.76
CA PRO A 148 -10.22 -49.47 7.77
C PRO A 148 -9.58 -48.29 7.00
N GLU A 149 -8.47 -47.81 7.54
CA GLU A 149 -7.66 -46.68 7.08
C GLU A 149 -7.14 -46.87 5.66
N PRO A 150 -7.32 -45.94 4.72
CA PRO A 150 -6.63 -45.99 3.44
C PRO A 150 -5.16 -45.58 3.62
N ALA A 151 -4.25 -46.43 3.18
CA ALA A 151 -2.80 -46.25 3.26
C ALA A 151 -2.35 -44.91 2.67
N ARG A 152 -1.61 -44.13 3.46
CA ARG A 152 -0.92 -42.91 3.03
C ARG A 152 0.13 -43.24 1.96
N ARG A 153 0.02 -42.62 0.79
CA ARG A 153 1.09 -42.61 -0.20
C ARG A 153 2.21 -41.66 0.24
N PRO A 154 3.48 -42.12 0.29
CA PRO A 154 4.63 -41.31 0.69
C PRO A 154 5.31 -40.70 -0.54
N GLU A 155 4.70 -39.74 -1.21
CA GLU A 155 5.30 -39.05 -2.36
C GLU A 155 5.20 -37.52 -2.33
N GLU A 156 5.26 -36.90 -1.16
CA GLU A 156 5.50 -35.44 -1.04
C GLU A 156 6.63 -35.14 -0.06
N ARG A 157 7.70 -35.94 -0.14
CA ARG A 157 8.98 -35.55 0.46
C ARG A 157 9.89 -35.02 -0.62
N ALA A 158 10.33 -33.76 -0.38
CA ALA A 158 11.52 -33.18 -1.01
C ALA A 158 11.44 -32.92 -2.52
N ARG A 159 10.67 -31.91 -2.94
CA ARG A 159 11.24 -31.01 -3.92
C ARG A 159 12.35 -30.23 -3.21
N GLU A 160 13.56 -30.76 -3.22
CA GLU A 160 14.77 -29.98 -3.03
C GLU A 160 14.68 -28.80 -3.97
N GLU A 161 14.52 -27.61 -3.41
CA GLU A 161 14.58 -26.35 -4.14
C GLU A 161 15.99 -26.27 -4.73
N ARG A 162 16.11 -26.63 -6.01
CA ARG A 162 17.27 -26.21 -6.78
C ARG A 162 17.36 -24.72 -6.66
N PRO A 163 18.53 -24.12 -6.35
CA PRO A 163 18.67 -22.69 -6.24
C PRO A 163 18.17 -22.06 -7.55
N THR A 164 17.06 -21.38 -7.45
CA THR A 164 16.44 -20.68 -8.59
C THR A 164 17.43 -19.61 -9.08
N SER A 165 17.33 -19.19 -10.33
CA SER A 165 18.15 -18.12 -10.90
C SER A 165 18.21 -16.89 -9.98
N ARG A 166 17.14 -16.60 -9.26
CA ARG A 166 17.01 -15.56 -8.22
C ARG A 166 18.01 -15.71 -7.07
N THR A 167 18.27 -16.93 -6.59
CA THR A 167 19.21 -17.17 -5.48
C THR A 167 20.65 -16.89 -5.91
N ARG A 168 21.02 -17.25 -7.16
CA ARG A 168 22.34 -16.92 -7.72
C ARG A 168 22.53 -15.41 -7.89
N THR A 169 21.54 -14.69 -8.43
CA THR A 169 21.60 -13.24 -8.59
C THR A 169 21.76 -12.54 -7.24
N ARG A 170 21.05 -12.96 -6.21
CA ARG A 170 21.18 -12.44 -4.84
C ARG A 170 22.57 -12.66 -4.27
N ALA A 171 23.12 -13.87 -4.40
CA ALA A 171 24.45 -14.19 -3.91
C ALA A 171 25.55 -13.41 -4.64
N VAL A 172 25.47 -13.29 -5.96
CA VAL A 172 26.42 -12.50 -6.76
C VAL A 172 26.31 -11.01 -6.41
N GLY A 173 25.10 -10.48 -6.27
CA GLY A 173 24.89 -9.10 -5.86
C GLY A 173 25.41 -8.80 -4.45
N ALA A 174 25.21 -9.71 -3.49
CA ALA A 174 25.77 -9.58 -2.15
C ALA A 174 27.30 -9.55 -2.18
N ALA A 175 27.91 -10.47 -2.96
CA ALA A 175 29.36 -10.50 -3.13
C ALA A 175 29.88 -9.22 -3.78
N ALA A 176 29.22 -8.71 -4.83
CA ALA A 176 29.59 -7.46 -5.50
C ALA A 176 29.45 -6.24 -4.58
N ALA A 177 28.39 -6.18 -3.76
CA ALA A 177 28.16 -5.11 -2.80
C ALA A 177 29.27 -4.99 -1.75
N LEU A 178 29.88 -6.11 -1.35
CA LEU A 178 31.00 -6.14 -0.41
C LEU A 178 32.35 -6.01 -1.12
N ALA A 179 32.52 -6.66 -2.27
CA ALA A 179 33.78 -6.68 -2.99
C ALA A 179 34.14 -5.33 -3.59
N LEU A 180 33.19 -4.57 -4.14
CA LEU A 180 33.46 -3.30 -4.75
C LEU A 180 34.10 -2.29 -3.77
N PRO A 181 33.51 -2.00 -2.58
CA PRO A 181 34.16 -1.16 -1.59
C PRO A 181 35.52 -1.69 -1.14
N ALA A 182 35.62 -3.01 -0.89
CA ALA A 182 36.85 -3.63 -0.39
C ALA A 182 38.02 -3.51 -1.38
N VAL A 183 37.77 -3.78 -2.67
CA VAL A 183 38.80 -3.71 -3.74
C VAL A 183 39.21 -2.26 -4.00
N MET A 184 38.23 -1.33 -4.01
CA MET A 184 38.49 0.06 -4.34
C MET A 184 38.87 0.92 -3.12
N TRP A 185 38.95 0.35 -1.93
CA TRP A 185 39.19 1.07 -0.66
C TRP A 185 40.45 1.93 -0.67
N ASN A 186 41.53 1.44 -1.29
CA ASN A 186 42.83 2.11 -1.37
C ASN A 186 43.14 2.70 -2.76
N VAL A 187 42.12 2.76 -3.64
CA VAL A 187 42.26 3.43 -4.95
C VAL A 187 42.24 4.92 -4.75
N THR A 188 43.08 5.65 -5.47
CA THR A 188 43.14 7.12 -5.42
C THR A 188 41.78 7.72 -5.70
N PRO A 189 41.30 8.64 -4.83
CA PRO A 189 40.00 9.27 -4.99
C PRO A 189 39.94 10.11 -6.29
N PRO A 190 38.74 10.29 -6.85
CA PRO A 190 38.53 11.24 -7.93
C PRO A 190 38.95 12.68 -7.54
N SER A 191 39.30 13.51 -8.52
CA SER A 191 39.67 14.89 -8.29
C SER A 191 38.58 15.64 -7.52
N GLY A 192 39.02 16.37 -6.49
CA GLY A 192 38.10 17.17 -5.64
C GLY A 192 37.42 16.42 -4.50
N LEU A 193 37.71 15.12 -4.32
CA LEU A 193 37.17 14.32 -3.21
C LEU A 193 38.31 13.82 -2.31
N GLU A 194 38.15 14.01 -1.00
CA GLU A 194 39.08 13.49 0.01
C GLU A 194 38.95 11.96 0.17
N GLU A 195 39.97 11.31 0.73
CA GLU A 195 40.02 9.86 0.91
C GLU A 195 38.82 9.32 1.72
N ASN A 196 38.48 9.99 2.83
CA ASN A 196 37.33 9.61 3.64
C ASN A 196 36.01 9.76 2.87
N GLY A 197 35.87 10.84 2.10
CA GLY A 197 34.70 11.05 1.23
C GLY A 197 34.58 9.95 0.15
N TRP A 198 35.71 9.57 -0.44
CA TRP A 198 35.74 8.47 -1.41
C TRP A 198 35.26 7.14 -0.80
N ARG A 199 35.75 6.80 0.39
CA ARG A 199 35.31 5.60 1.12
C ARG A 199 33.83 5.64 1.46
N VAL A 200 33.27 6.79 1.83
CA VAL A 200 31.82 6.97 2.04
C VAL A 200 31.06 6.69 0.75
N VAL A 201 31.52 7.22 -0.39
CA VAL A 201 30.89 6.99 -1.71
C VAL A 201 30.93 5.50 -2.09
N LEU A 202 32.04 4.82 -1.85
CA LEU A 202 32.17 3.38 -2.12
C LEU A 202 31.17 2.56 -1.31
N LEU A 203 31.01 2.86 -0.02
CA LEU A 203 30.03 2.19 0.83
C LEU A 203 28.58 2.47 0.38
N LEU A 204 28.28 3.69 -0.04
CA LEU A 204 26.98 4.05 -0.65
C LEU A 204 26.72 3.27 -1.94
N LEU A 205 27.73 3.12 -2.81
CA LEU A 205 27.60 2.31 -4.03
C LEU A 205 27.41 0.83 -3.70
N GLY A 206 28.12 0.30 -2.71
CA GLY A 206 27.90 -1.05 -2.20
C GLY A 206 26.47 -1.25 -1.71
N ALA A 207 25.94 -0.30 -0.93
CA ALA A 207 24.54 -0.34 -0.48
C ALA A 207 23.55 -0.26 -1.64
N ALA A 208 23.81 0.58 -2.66
CA ALA A 208 22.96 0.66 -3.85
C ALA A 208 22.92 -0.68 -4.62
N ILE A 209 24.07 -1.35 -4.76
CA ILE A 209 24.14 -2.70 -5.36
C ILE A 209 23.37 -3.71 -4.51
N ALA A 210 23.46 -3.63 -3.17
CA ALA A 210 22.73 -4.51 -2.28
C ALA A 210 21.20 -4.28 -2.38
N TRP A 211 20.74 -3.03 -2.46
CA TRP A 211 19.30 -2.74 -2.69
C TRP A 211 18.80 -3.25 -4.04
N LEU A 212 19.64 -3.24 -5.07
CA LEU A 212 19.30 -3.76 -6.39
C LEU A 212 19.22 -5.29 -6.40
N ALA A 213 20.15 -5.97 -5.72
CA ALA A 213 20.23 -7.42 -5.69
C ALA A 213 19.29 -8.07 -4.66
N GLU A 214 18.78 -7.29 -3.70
CA GLU A 214 17.86 -7.72 -2.62
C GLU A 214 18.33 -8.98 -1.87
N PRO A 215 19.62 -9.11 -1.44
CA PRO A 215 20.08 -10.27 -0.69
C PRO A 215 19.46 -10.31 0.72
N VAL A 216 19.23 -9.15 1.31
CA VAL A 216 18.60 -8.94 2.63
C VAL A 216 17.58 -7.79 2.54
N PRO A 217 16.68 -7.64 3.52
CA PRO A 217 15.71 -6.54 3.53
C PRO A 217 16.37 -5.16 3.48
N ASP A 218 15.71 -4.19 2.85
CA ASP A 218 16.20 -2.81 2.63
C ASP A 218 16.75 -2.14 3.89
N PHE A 219 16.04 -2.30 5.01
CA PHE A 219 16.44 -1.70 6.29
C PHE A 219 17.75 -2.29 6.83
N ALA A 220 18.01 -3.58 6.59
CA ALA A 220 19.24 -4.22 7.03
C ALA A 220 20.46 -3.67 6.27
N VAL A 221 20.30 -3.41 4.96
CA VAL A 221 21.33 -2.75 4.14
C VAL A 221 21.61 -1.34 4.69
N ALA A 222 20.57 -0.56 5.00
CA ALA A 222 20.74 0.80 5.50
C ALA A 222 21.43 0.85 6.88
N ILE A 223 21.05 -0.04 7.79
CA ILE A 223 21.70 -0.14 9.10
C ILE A 223 23.15 -0.58 8.94
N ALA A 224 23.42 -1.58 8.08
CA ALA A 224 24.79 -2.03 7.79
C ALA A 224 25.65 -0.90 7.20
N LEU A 225 25.09 -0.09 6.32
CA LEU A 225 25.73 1.11 5.77
C LEU A 225 26.09 2.10 6.87
N ALA A 226 25.13 2.50 7.72
CA ALA A 226 25.39 3.42 8.84
C ALA A 226 26.42 2.85 9.83
N ALA A 227 26.32 1.56 10.16
CA ALA A 227 27.27 0.88 11.02
C ALA A 227 28.68 0.82 10.40
N SER A 228 28.80 0.61 9.08
CA SER A 228 30.08 0.57 8.39
C SER A 228 30.85 1.87 8.45
N TRP A 229 30.17 3.03 8.37
CA TRP A 229 30.81 4.34 8.53
C TRP A 229 31.40 4.55 9.92
N GLY A 230 30.69 4.09 10.97
CA GLY A 230 31.20 4.14 12.34
C GLY A 230 32.35 3.12 12.57
N ALA A 231 32.17 1.88 12.12
CA ALA A 231 33.13 0.80 12.31
C ALA A 231 34.45 1.04 11.57
N THR A 232 34.43 1.71 10.42
CA THR A 232 35.63 2.09 9.67
C THR A 232 36.26 3.40 10.15
N GLY A 233 35.67 4.06 11.15
CA GLY A 233 36.18 5.31 11.71
C GLY A 233 36.05 6.53 10.79
N LEU A 234 35.26 6.44 9.71
CA LEU A 234 35.00 7.55 8.79
C LEU A 234 34.26 8.70 9.49
N VAL A 235 33.34 8.36 10.38
CA VAL A 235 32.62 9.30 11.25
C VAL A 235 32.36 8.65 12.61
N SER A 236 32.02 9.47 13.62
CA SER A 236 31.64 8.95 14.93
C SER A 236 30.26 8.27 14.87
N LEU A 237 30.02 7.30 15.77
CA LEU A 237 28.75 6.59 15.86
C LEU A 237 27.53 7.53 16.03
N PRO A 238 27.57 8.59 16.87
CA PRO A 238 26.48 9.56 16.96
C PRO A 238 26.17 10.27 15.65
N VAL A 239 27.16 10.54 14.80
CA VAL A 239 26.95 11.16 13.48
C VAL A 239 26.31 10.15 12.52
N ALA A 240 26.81 8.92 12.46
CA ALA A 240 26.28 7.86 11.59
C ALA A 240 24.79 7.55 11.89
N PHE A 241 24.40 7.55 13.17
CA PHE A 241 23.04 7.23 13.64
C PHE A 241 22.21 8.47 14.04
N SER A 242 22.67 9.68 13.71
CA SER A 242 22.00 10.94 14.08
C SER A 242 20.55 11.04 13.57
N GLY A 243 20.23 10.35 12.46
CA GLY A 243 18.89 10.37 11.89
C GLY A 243 17.82 9.78 12.80
N PHE A 244 18.15 8.85 13.69
CA PHE A 244 17.18 8.25 14.64
C PHE A 244 16.74 9.23 15.74
N ALA A 245 17.51 10.26 16.03
CA ALA A 245 17.17 11.32 16.97
C ALA A 245 16.59 12.57 16.28
N SER A 246 16.34 12.52 14.97
CA SER A 246 15.84 13.67 14.23
C SER A 246 14.32 13.88 14.42
N SER A 247 13.89 15.16 14.38
CA SER A 247 12.46 15.52 14.37
C SER A 247 11.67 14.81 13.28
N SER A 248 12.26 14.64 12.11
CA SER A 248 11.60 13.94 10.99
C SER A 248 11.36 12.47 11.26
N TRP A 249 12.27 11.79 11.97
CA TRP A 249 12.08 10.40 12.36
C TRP A 249 10.95 10.24 13.38
N LEU A 250 10.92 11.11 14.39
CA LEU A 250 9.85 11.15 15.40
C LEU A 250 8.50 11.49 14.78
N LEU A 251 8.48 12.43 13.83
CA LEU A 251 7.29 12.79 13.07
C LEU A 251 6.79 11.59 12.24
N ALA A 252 7.69 10.87 11.57
CA ALA A 252 7.34 9.67 10.82
C ALA A 252 6.78 8.56 11.72
N LEU A 253 7.38 8.33 12.90
CA LEU A 253 6.89 7.34 13.86
C LEU A 253 5.46 7.65 14.31
N GLY A 254 5.18 8.90 14.74
CA GLY A 254 3.85 9.28 15.20
C GLY A 254 2.81 9.24 14.06
N ALA A 255 3.19 9.68 12.87
CA ALA A 255 2.33 9.66 11.69
C ALA A 255 2.00 8.22 11.22
N LEU A 256 2.97 7.29 11.25
CA LEU A 256 2.75 5.89 10.93
C LEU A 256 1.89 5.19 12.00
N ALA A 257 2.07 5.52 13.28
CA ALA A 257 1.22 5.00 14.35
C ALA A 257 -0.24 5.47 14.19
N LEU A 258 -0.44 6.74 13.85
CA LEU A 258 -1.77 7.27 13.52
C LEU A 258 -2.37 6.55 12.31
N ALA A 259 -1.59 6.34 11.24
CA ALA A 259 -2.03 5.62 10.06
C ALA A 259 -2.45 4.17 10.40
N ALA A 260 -1.68 3.48 11.22
CA ALA A 260 -2.00 2.13 11.69
C ALA A 260 -3.30 2.11 12.53
N ALA A 261 -3.50 3.11 13.41
CA ALA A 261 -4.72 3.25 14.19
C ALA A 261 -5.95 3.51 13.30
N MET A 262 -5.84 4.41 12.32
CA MET A 262 -6.92 4.72 11.37
C MET A 262 -7.29 3.53 10.47
N ALA A 263 -6.29 2.80 9.98
CA ALA A 263 -6.51 1.61 9.16
C ALA A 263 -7.25 0.53 9.96
N ARG A 264 -6.83 0.33 11.21
CA ARG A 264 -7.40 -0.70 12.07
C ARG A 264 -8.82 -0.41 12.54
N THR A 265 -9.08 0.82 12.99
CA THR A 265 -10.40 1.19 13.50
C THR A 265 -11.47 1.20 12.41
N GLY A 266 -11.06 1.09 11.13
CA GLY A 266 -11.94 1.17 9.98
C GLY A 266 -12.34 2.60 9.62
N LEU A 267 -11.73 3.58 10.27
CA LEU A 267 -12.01 5.00 9.99
C LEU A 267 -11.75 5.34 8.52
N LEU A 268 -10.67 4.81 7.92
CA LEU A 268 -10.39 4.99 6.49
C LEU A 268 -11.52 4.48 5.60
N PHE A 269 -12.05 3.30 5.90
CA PHE A 269 -13.15 2.71 5.16
C PHE A 269 -14.43 3.53 5.32
N ARG A 270 -14.73 3.98 6.53
CA ARG A 270 -15.89 4.85 6.82
C ARG A 270 -15.81 6.18 6.06
N VAL A 271 -14.64 6.85 6.08
CA VAL A 271 -14.42 8.11 5.35
C VAL A 271 -14.55 7.89 3.84
N ALA A 272 -14.00 6.80 3.31
CA ALA A 272 -14.16 6.45 1.90
C ALA A 272 -15.65 6.29 1.52
N LEU A 273 -16.44 5.57 2.32
CA LEU A 273 -17.89 5.41 2.07
C LEU A 273 -18.65 6.72 2.16
N LEU A 274 -18.28 7.62 3.07
CA LEU A 274 -18.89 8.95 3.17
C LEU A 274 -18.61 9.79 1.93
N LEU A 275 -17.37 9.78 1.45
CA LEU A 275 -16.97 10.50 0.23
C LEU A 275 -17.67 9.96 -1.03
N LEU A 276 -17.81 8.63 -1.14
CA LEU A 276 -18.55 8.02 -2.25
C LEU A 276 -20.01 8.48 -2.32
N ARG A 277 -20.63 8.76 -1.18
CA ARG A 277 -22.03 9.27 -1.12
C ARG A 277 -22.15 10.75 -1.46
N ALA A 278 -21.09 11.53 -1.31
CA ALA A 278 -21.09 12.95 -1.65
C ALA A 278 -21.16 13.19 -3.17
N PHE A 279 -20.91 12.14 -3.97
CA PHE A 279 -20.91 12.21 -5.43
C PHE A 279 -22.10 11.43 -6.03
N PRO A 280 -22.55 11.78 -7.24
CA PRO A 280 -23.62 11.05 -7.93
C PRO A 280 -23.31 9.57 -8.09
N ALA A 281 -24.33 8.72 -7.99
CA ALA A 281 -24.22 7.26 -8.16
C ALA A 281 -24.05 6.83 -9.63
N THR A 282 -23.40 7.65 -10.44
CA THR A 282 -23.05 7.38 -11.84
C THR A 282 -21.60 6.93 -11.95
N ALA A 283 -21.24 6.22 -13.01
CA ALA A 283 -19.86 5.77 -13.25
C ALA A 283 -18.84 6.92 -13.21
N THR A 284 -19.18 8.09 -13.73
CA THR A 284 -18.32 9.29 -13.70
C THR A 284 -18.31 9.93 -12.32
N GLY A 285 -19.46 10.00 -11.64
CA GLY A 285 -19.54 10.49 -10.25
C GLY A 285 -18.67 9.66 -9.31
N GLN A 286 -18.72 8.34 -9.43
CA GLN A 286 -17.94 7.43 -8.59
C GLN A 286 -16.43 7.44 -8.94
N LEU A 287 -16.07 7.67 -10.20
CA LEU A 287 -14.68 7.94 -10.57
C LEU A 287 -14.15 9.15 -9.78
N PHE A 288 -14.88 10.27 -9.81
CA PHE A 288 -14.46 11.48 -9.10
C PHE A 288 -14.50 11.31 -7.59
N ALA A 289 -15.46 10.56 -7.06
CA ALA A 289 -15.50 10.23 -5.63
C ALA A 289 -14.24 9.47 -5.18
N LEU A 290 -13.81 8.47 -5.96
CA LEU A 290 -12.58 7.72 -5.69
C LEU A 290 -11.33 8.60 -5.83
N LEU A 291 -11.24 9.40 -6.89
CA LEU A 291 -10.09 10.24 -7.17
C LEU A 291 -9.94 11.36 -6.12
N PHE A 292 -10.98 12.18 -5.93
CA PHE A 292 -10.97 13.28 -4.97
C PHE A 292 -10.97 12.79 -3.52
N GLY A 293 -11.68 11.69 -3.24
CA GLY A 293 -11.66 11.06 -1.93
C GLY A 293 -10.25 10.67 -1.51
N GLY A 294 -9.46 10.12 -2.43
CA GLY A 294 -8.06 9.80 -2.20
C GLY A 294 -7.21 11.03 -1.92
N VAL A 295 -7.38 12.10 -2.70
CA VAL A 295 -6.67 13.38 -2.49
C VAL A 295 -6.97 13.94 -1.10
N LEU A 296 -8.24 13.92 -0.65
CA LEU A 296 -8.65 14.41 0.67
C LEU A 296 -8.14 13.57 1.84
N ILE A 297 -8.04 12.25 1.67
CA ILE A 297 -7.54 11.35 2.72
C ILE A 297 -6.01 11.37 2.80
N THR A 298 -5.33 11.70 1.71
CA THR A 298 -3.85 11.65 1.63
C THR A 298 -3.15 12.42 2.75
N PRO A 299 -3.52 13.64 3.13
CA PRO A 299 -2.84 14.35 4.21
C PRO A 299 -3.06 13.76 5.61
N LEU A 300 -4.07 12.92 5.79
CA LEU A 300 -4.41 12.33 7.09
C LEU A 300 -3.64 11.02 7.35
N VAL A 301 -3.17 10.34 6.31
CA VAL A 301 -2.60 9.00 6.41
C VAL A 301 -1.32 8.90 5.58
N PRO A 302 -0.14 9.04 6.17
CA PRO A 302 1.14 9.08 5.44
C PRO A 302 1.62 7.72 4.92
N LEU A 303 0.76 6.71 4.87
CA LEU A 303 1.04 5.36 4.40
C LEU A 303 0.17 5.04 3.17
N SER A 304 0.72 5.25 1.96
CA SER A 304 0.03 5.02 0.68
C SER A 304 -0.46 3.59 0.51
N VAL A 305 0.33 2.61 0.97
CA VAL A 305 -0.01 1.19 0.97
C VAL A 305 -1.33 0.92 1.72
N ALA A 306 -1.48 1.48 2.93
CA ALA A 306 -2.70 1.30 3.71
C ALA A 306 -3.91 1.97 3.07
N ARG A 307 -3.72 3.17 2.49
CA ARG A 307 -4.79 3.88 1.76
C ARG A 307 -5.27 3.08 0.55
N VAL A 308 -4.34 2.56 -0.26
CA VAL A 308 -4.66 1.76 -1.45
C VAL A 308 -5.31 0.45 -1.06
N ALA A 309 -4.77 -0.29 -0.09
CA ALA A 309 -5.35 -1.53 0.40
C ALA A 309 -6.80 -1.35 0.89
N ALA A 310 -7.11 -0.21 1.53
CA ALA A 310 -8.45 0.08 2.02
C ALA A 310 -9.46 0.39 0.91
N ILE A 311 -9.06 1.13 -0.14
CA ILE A 311 -9.99 1.61 -1.17
C ILE A 311 -10.19 0.62 -2.32
N MET A 312 -9.20 -0.22 -2.64
CA MET A 312 -9.26 -1.06 -3.82
C MET A 312 -10.39 -2.10 -3.80
N PRO A 313 -10.71 -2.76 -2.66
CA PRO A 313 -11.90 -3.59 -2.56
C PRO A 313 -13.18 -2.82 -2.87
N VAL A 314 -13.29 -1.60 -2.33
CA VAL A 314 -14.46 -0.73 -2.53
C VAL A 314 -14.60 -0.33 -4.01
N ALA A 315 -13.49 0.05 -4.67
CA ALA A 315 -13.50 0.37 -6.09
C ALA A 315 -13.94 -0.82 -6.97
N SER A 316 -13.49 -2.04 -6.62
CA SER A 316 -13.90 -3.28 -7.28
C SER A 316 -15.39 -3.55 -7.09
N GLU A 317 -15.90 -3.39 -5.88
CA GLU A 317 -17.31 -3.58 -5.54
C GLU A 317 -18.23 -2.58 -6.28
N ILE A 318 -17.82 -1.31 -6.36
CA ILE A 318 -18.53 -0.32 -7.15
C ILE A 318 -18.62 -0.75 -8.62
N GLY A 319 -17.51 -1.27 -9.19
CA GLY A 319 -17.47 -1.77 -10.55
C GLY A 319 -18.46 -2.93 -10.78
N GLN A 320 -18.48 -3.89 -9.86
CA GLN A 320 -19.43 -5.01 -9.89
C GLN A 320 -20.88 -4.55 -9.74
N SER A 321 -21.15 -3.61 -8.81
CA SER A 321 -22.49 -3.06 -8.60
C SER A 321 -23.01 -2.28 -9.79
N LEU A 322 -22.11 -1.69 -10.60
CA LEU A 322 -22.44 -1.04 -11.87
C LEU A 322 -22.58 -2.04 -13.04
N GLY A 323 -22.36 -3.34 -12.79
CA GLY A 323 -22.49 -4.41 -13.79
C GLY A 323 -21.29 -4.54 -14.74
N TYR A 324 -20.13 -3.98 -14.38
CA TYR A 324 -18.93 -4.09 -15.20
C TYR A 324 -18.31 -5.49 -15.11
N ALA A 325 -17.99 -6.04 -16.27
CA ALA A 325 -17.27 -7.32 -16.34
C ALA A 325 -15.85 -7.20 -15.76
N PRO A 326 -15.27 -8.30 -15.24
CA PRO A 326 -13.89 -8.33 -14.83
C PRO A 326 -12.94 -7.83 -15.93
N ARG A 327 -11.95 -7.00 -15.55
CA ARG A 327 -10.95 -6.40 -16.45
C ARG A 327 -11.52 -5.55 -17.60
N SER A 328 -12.82 -5.19 -17.55
CA SER A 328 -13.41 -4.26 -18.49
C SER A 328 -12.85 -2.85 -18.30
N ASN A 329 -13.05 -1.97 -19.29
CA ASN A 329 -12.64 -0.58 -19.16
C ASN A 329 -13.36 0.14 -18.02
N GLY A 330 -14.63 -0.18 -17.76
CA GLY A 330 -15.39 0.38 -16.65
C GLY A 330 -14.81 0.00 -15.29
N SER A 331 -14.48 -1.30 -15.09
CA SER A 331 -13.85 -1.81 -13.88
C SER A 331 -12.45 -1.20 -13.69
N ALA A 332 -11.60 -1.20 -14.73
CA ALA A 332 -10.27 -0.63 -14.72
C ALA A 332 -10.27 0.87 -14.40
N ARG A 333 -11.22 1.62 -14.97
CA ARG A 333 -11.39 3.05 -14.73
C ARG A 333 -11.59 3.39 -13.27
N LEU A 334 -12.47 2.66 -12.58
CA LEU A 334 -12.73 2.88 -11.15
C LEU A 334 -11.54 2.45 -10.29
N ALA A 335 -10.93 1.31 -10.58
CA ALA A 335 -9.75 0.84 -9.87
C ALA A 335 -8.59 1.84 -10.00
N PHE A 336 -8.30 2.34 -11.21
CA PHE A 336 -7.25 3.34 -11.40
C PHE A 336 -7.61 4.71 -10.86
N ALA A 337 -8.89 5.09 -10.78
CA ALA A 337 -9.30 6.30 -10.07
C ALA A 337 -8.97 6.20 -8.57
N GLY A 338 -9.26 5.06 -7.95
CA GLY A 338 -8.89 4.77 -6.57
C GLY A 338 -7.36 4.77 -6.40
N LEU A 339 -6.63 3.98 -7.19
CA LEU A 339 -5.16 3.91 -7.11
C LEU A 339 -4.51 5.28 -7.28
N THR A 340 -4.95 6.06 -8.28
CA THR A 340 -4.42 7.40 -8.55
C THR A 340 -4.74 8.37 -7.42
N GLY A 341 -5.98 8.43 -6.94
CA GLY A 341 -6.38 9.32 -5.85
C GLY A 341 -5.63 9.07 -4.56
N TYR A 342 -5.47 7.80 -4.19
CA TYR A 342 -4.92 7.39 -2.90
C TYR A 342 -3.39 7.25 -2.88
N TRP A 343 -2.72 7.27 -4.01
CA TRP A 343 -1.26 7.16 -4.10
C TRP A 343 -0.59 8.31 -4.86
N TYR A 344 -1.03 8.63 -6.09
CA TYR A 344 -0.33 9.52 -7.01
C TYR A 344 -0.08 10.93 -6.47
N PHE A 345 -0.93 11.42 -5.56
CA PHE A 345 -0.83 12.75 -4.95
C PHE A 345 -0.06 12.77 -3.61
N SER A 346 0.56 11.67 -3.21
CA SER A 346 1.19 11.57 -1.89
C SER A 346 2.30 12.59 -1.64
N SER A 347 3.05 13.01 -2.66
CA SER A 347 4.12 14.01 -2.54
C SER A 347 3.62 15.46 -2.48
N ILE A 348 2.33 15.72 -2.82
CA ILE A 348 1.75 17.07 -2.81
C ILE A 348 1.49 17.56 -1.37
N PHE A 349 1.22 16.66 -0.45
CA PHE A 349 0.99 16.98 0.96
C PHE A 349 2.18 16.54 1.79
N LEU A 350 2.71 17.40 2.65
CA LEU A 350 3.85 17.05 3.51
C LEU A 350 3.61 15.74 4.27
N THR A 351 2.43 15.56 4.84
CA THR A 351 2.02 14.36 5.57
C THR A 351 1.51 13.22 4.67
N GLY A 352 1.53 13.37 3.35
CA GLY A 352 0.99 12.37 2.43
C GLY A 352 1.89 11.15 2.22
N LEU A 353 3.19 11.29 2.47
CA LEU A 353 4.17 10.21 2.35
C LEU A 353 5.31 10.44 3.36
N ALA A 354 5.72 9.38 4.04
CA ALA A 354 6.79 9.51 5.05
C ALA A 354 8.14 9.97 4.47
N THR A 355 8.43 9.67 3.20
CA THR A 355 9.63 10.17 2.50
C THR A 355 9.62 11.68 2.25
N ASN A 356 8.48 12.36 2.36
CA ASN A 356 8.42 13.82 2.30
C ASN A 356 9.13 14.45 3.51
N PHE A 357 9.04 13.82 4.68
CA PHE A 357 9.76 14.25 5.88
C PHE A 357 11.29 14.13 5.73
N PHE A 358 11.74 13.20 4.87
CA PHE A 358 13.16 13.09 4.53
C PHE A 358 13.65 14.34 3.78
N VAL A 359 12.92 14.74 2.75
CA VAL A 359 13.24 15.97 2.02
C VAL A 359 13.19 17.19 2.95
N LEU A 360 12.15 17.29 3.80
CA LEU A 360 12.05 18.37 4.78
C LEU A 360 13.29 18.46 5.70
N GLN A 361 13.81 17.31 6.16
CA GLN A 361 14.99 17.27 7.03
C GLN A 361 16.29 17.71 6.32
N LEU A 362 16.40 17.47 5.02
CA LEU A 362 17.55 17.88 4.22
C LEU A 362 17.56 19.40 3.94
N LEU A 363 16.45 20.10 4.18
CA LEU A 363 16.38 21.55 3.95
C LEU A 363 17.16 22.34 5.01
N PRO A 364 17.74 23.49 4.63
CA PRO A 364 18.23 24.48 5.59
C PRO A 364 17.16 24.87 6.61
N ALA A 365 17.56 25.28 7.81
CA ALA A 365 16.63 25.61 8.91
C ALA A 365 15.58 26.66 8.52
N ALA A 366 15.98 27.72 7.80
CA ALA A 366 15.07 28.75 7.31
C ALA A 366 14.00 28.19 6.34
N ASP A 367 14.41 27.28 5.45
CA ASP A 367 13.52 26.66 4.48
C ASP A 367 12.54 25.68 5.15
N ARG A 368 12.94 25.01 6.23
CA ARG A 368 12.03 24.14 7.00
C ARG A 368 10.86 24.90 7.59
N VAL A 369 11.06 26.13 8.04
CA VAL A 369 9.99 27.02 8.53
C VAL A 369 9.12 27.48 7.36
N ARG A 370 9.74 27.92 6.25
CA ARG A 370 9.02 28.37 5.04
C ARG A 370 8.14 27.27 4.46
N PHE A 371 8.65 26.03 4.37
CA PHE A 371 7.94 24.87 3.85
C PHE A 371 7.31 24.02 4.97
N SER A 372 6.77 24.70 6.01
CA SER A 372 5.81 24.10 6.95
C SER A 372 4.65 23.44 6.20
N TRP A 373 3.71 22.81 6.88
CA TRP A 373 2.63 22.05 6.22
C TRP A 373 1.87 22.87 5.16
N LEU A 374 1.50 24.13 5.49
CA LEU A 374 0.81 25.04 4.55
C LEU A 374 1.76 25.56 3.46
N GLY A 375 3.01 25.91 3.82
CA GLY A 375 4.03 26.35 2.86
C GLY A 375 4.34 25.27 1.81
N TRP A 376 4.47 24.03 2.25
CA TRP A 376 4.62 22.87 1.36
C TRP A 376 3.44 22.75 0.40
N LEU A 377 2.21 22.74 0.95
CA LEU A 377 1.00 22.61 0.13
C LEU A 377 0.85 23.75 -0.86
N GLY A 378 1.09 25.00 -0.43
CA GLY A 378 1.00 26.18 -1.31
C GLY A 378 1.99 26.11 -2.47
N ALA A 379 3.23 25.71 -2.21
CA ALA A 379 4.26 25.58 -3.24
C ALA A 379 4.07 24.36 -4.15
N ALA A 380 3.48 23.26 -3.65
CA ALA A 380 3.15 22.06 -4.42
C ALA A 380 1.80 22.15 -5.16
N ALA A 381 0.92 23.09 -4.81
CA ALA A 381 -0.42 23.21 -5.39
C ALA A 381 -0.42 23.36 -6.91
N PRO A 382 0.45 24.16 -7.55
CA PRO A 382 0.45 24.29 -9.00
C PRO A 382 0.60 22.94 -9.73
N VAL A 383 1.61 22.17 -9.38
CA VAL A 383 1.84 20.85 -9.98
C VAL A 383 0.75 19.85 -9.57
N GLY A 384 0.23 19.96 -8.34
CA GLY A 384 -0.86 19.12 -7.83
C GLY A 384 -2.15 19.29 -8.62
N ILE A 385 -2.56 20.54 -8.88
CA ILE A 385 -3.76 20.87 -9.66
C ILE A 385 -3.64 20.38 -11.10
N LEU A 386 -2.48 20.63 -11.74
CA LEU A 386 -2.23 20.17 -13.10
C LEU A 386 -2.21 18.63 -13.19
N CYS A 387 -1.60 17.96 -12.23
CA CYS A 387 -1.65 16.50 -12.13
C CYS A 387 -3.08 15.98 -11.95
N LEU A 388 -3.91 16.65 -11.13
CA LEU A 388 -5.30 16.25 -10.90
C LEU A 388 -6.14 16.40 -12.17
N ALA A 389 -6.01 17.52 -12.87
CA ALA A 389 -6.67 17.75 -14.15
C ALA A 389 -6.21 16.72 -15.20
N GLY A 390 -4.91 16.52 -15.35
CA GLY A 390 -4.34 15.58 -16.32
C GLY A 390 -4.71 14.13 -16.02
N ALA A 391 -4.68 13.71 -14.75
CA ALA A 391 -5.11 12.38 -14.32
C ALA A 391 -6.61 12.16 -14.58
N SER A 392 -7.45 13.16 -14.30
CA SER A 392 -8.88 13.11 -14.62
C SER A 392 -9.13 12.91 -16.11
N ILE A 393 -8.45 13.70 -16.96
CA ILE A 393 -8.51 13.57 -18.42
C ILE A 393 -8.02 12.19 -18.88
N ALA A 394 -6.88 11.72 -18.37
CA ALA A 394 -6.32 10.42 -18.73
C ALA A 394 -7.30 9.27 -18.41
N LEU A 395 -7.91 9.27 -17.22
CA LEU A 395 -8.89 8.26 -16.82
C LEU A 395 -10.17 8.31 -17.68
N LEU A 396 -10.63 9.50 -18.04
CA LEU A 396 -11.83 9.69 -18.86
C LEU A 396 -11.61 9.27 -20.32
N VAL A 397 -10.43 9.53 -20.88
CA VAL A 397 -10.10 9.27 -22.29
C VAL A 397 -9.66 7.83 -22.53
N LEU A 398 -8.78 7.30 -21.67
CA LEU A 398 -8.19 5.98 -21.87
C LEU A 398 -9.16 4.83 -21.55
N PHE A 399 -10.08 5.04 -20.60
CA PHE A 399 -11.00 4.00 -20.13
C PHE A 399 -12.45 4.47 -20.29
N ARG A 400 -12.95 4.39 -21.51
CA ARG A 400 -14.39 4.62 -21.77
C ARG A 400 -15.18 3.44 -21.23
N PRO A 401 -16.09 3.65 -20.28
CA PRO A 401 -16.85 2.55 -19.69
C PRO A 401 -17.88 2.03 -20.69
N GLU A 402 -18.17 0.76 -20.58
CA GLU A 402 -19.33 0.10 -21.18
C GLU A 402 -20.63 0.63 -20.54
N GLN A 403 -21.79 0.29 -21.11
CA GLN A 403 -23.07 0.71 -20.51
C GLN A 403 -23.24 0.08 -19.12
N ALA A 404 -23.47 0.91 -18.11
CA ALA A 404 -23.64 0.49 -16.72
C ALA A 404 -25.13 0.22 -16.42
N ALA A 405 -25.42 -0.87 -15.72
CA ALA A 405 -26.71 -1.12 -15.12
C ALA A 405 -26.78 -0.42 -13.75
N ALA A 406 -27.74 0.48 -13.56
CA ALA A 406 -27.84 1.30 -12.35
C ALA A 406 -28.34 0.51 -11.13
N ARG A 407 -27.44 -0.02 -10.27
CA ARG A 407 -27.79 -0.66 -8.98
C ARG A 407 -26.95 -0.20 -7.78
N LEU A 408 -26.26 0.92 -7.87
CA LEU A 408 -25.23 1.31 -6.89
C LEU A 408 -25.74 1.70 -5.48
N GLN A 409 -27.00 2.12 -5.34
CA GLN A 409 -27.45 2.77 -4.10
C GLN A 409 -27.64 1.82 -2.92
N ASP A 410 -27.89 0.54 -3.14
CA ASP A 410 -28.28 -0.38 -2.07
C ASP A 410 -27.09 -1.00 -1.33
N ALA A 411 -25.99 -1.33 -2.00
CA ALA A 411 -24.80 -1.96 -1.40
C ALA A 411 -24.10 -1.01 -0.42
N THR A 412 -23.83 0.24 -0.84
CA THR A 412 -23.17 1.25 0.01
C THR A 412 -24.02 1.65 1.22
N ARG A 413 -25.35 1.64 1.10
CA ARG A 413 -26.26 1.91 2.23
C ARG A 413 -26.25 0.78 3.26
N ARG A 414 -26.17 -0.49 2.83
CA ARG A 414 -26.06 -1.65 3.71
C ARG A 414 -24.78 -1.62 4.52
N GLN A 415 -23.64 -1.40 3.88
CA GLN A 415 -22.34 -1.33 4.56
C GLN A 415 -22.29 -0.26 5.65
N GLN A 416 -22.87 0.93 5.39
CA GLN A 416 -22.90 2.00 6.38
C GLN A 416 -23.83 1.72 7.57
N ARG A 417 -24.97 1.07 7.36
CA ARG A 417 -25.88 0.68 8.46
C ARG A 417 -25.17 -0.26 9.42
N ILE A 418 -24.31 -1.14 8.91
CA ILE A 418 -23.55 -2.12 9.69
C ILE A 418 -22.44 -1.46 10.49
N LEU A 419 -21.76 -0.45 9.95
CA LEU A 419 -20.73 0.29 10.69
C LEU A 419 -21.29 0.99 11.95
N GLY A 420 -22.57 1.34 11.96
CA GLY A 420 -23.23 1.98 13.11
C GLY A 420 -22.56 3.30 13.55
N PRO A 421 -22.75 3.75 14.82
CA PRO A 421 -22.12 4.95 15.34
C PRO A 421 -20.59 4.77 15.45
N LEU A 422 -19.87 5.91 15.56
CA LEU A 422 -18.42 5.92 15.72
C LEU A 422 -17.99 5.13 16.95
N SER A 423 -17.10 4.17 16.76
CA SER A 423 -16.48 3.42 17.85
C SER A 423 -15.54 4.31 18.67
N ARG A 424 -15.22 3.93 19.91
CA ARG A 424 -14.24 4.65 20.74
C ARG A 424 -12.87 4.72 20.05
N GLY A 425 -12.44 3.66 19.38
CA GLY A 425 -11.18 3.66 18.63
C GLY A 425 -11.19 4.65 17.47
N GLU A 426 -12.31 4.75 16.72
CA GLU A 426 -12.46 5.76 15.66
C GLU A 426 -12.43 7.18 16.21
N GLN A 427 -13.12 7.45 17.35
CA GLN A 427 -13.12 8.76 18.00
C GLN A 427 -11.70 9.18 18.43
N ILE A 428 -10.92 8.25 19.01
CA ILE A 428 -9.54 8.48 19.44
C ILE A 428 -8.65 8.74 18.20
N ALA A 429 -8.81 7.98 17.12
CA ALA A 429 -8.06 8.18 15.88
C ALA A 429 -8.40 9.53 15.23
N ILE A 430 -9.67 9.96 15.24
CA ILE A 430 -10.09 11.28 14.77
C ILE A 430 -9.46 12.38 15.62
N LEU A 431 -9.50 12.26 16.94
CA LEU A 431 -8.88 13.23 17.86
C LEU A 431 -7.38 13.36 17.58
N ALA A 432 -6.67 12.24 17.48
CA ALA A 432 -5.23 12.24 17.20
C ALA A 432 -4.91 12.86 15.83
N ALA A 433 -5.69 12.55 14.79
CA ALA A 433 -5.56 13.15 13.46
C ALA A 433 -5.82 14.67 13.49
N ALA A 434 -6.87 15.10 14.21
CA ALA A 434 -7.21 16.51 14.36
C ALA A 434 -6.10 17.28 15.10
N VAL A 435 -5.58 16.73 16.20
CA VAL A 435 -4.48 17.32 16.97
C VAL A 435 -3.22 17.45 16.11
N LEU A 436 -2.83 16.38 15.41
CA LEU A 436 -1.65 16.41 14.54
C LEU A 436 -1.82 17.44 13.41
N LEU A 437 -2.92 17.37 12.67
CA LEU A 437 -3.12 18.25 11.50
C LEU A 437 -3.33 19.71 11.89
N ALA A 438 -4.17 19.98 12.91
CA ALA A 438 -4.37 21.32 13.41
C ALA A 438 -3.07 21.92 13.98
N GLY A 439 -2.28 21.13 14.70
CA GLY A 439 -0.99 21.54 15.21
C GLY A 439 0.02 21.86 14.10
N LEU A 440 0.08 21.02 13.05
CA LEU A 440 0.94 21.27 11.88
C LEU A 440 0.51 22.52 11.08
N VAL A 441 -0.79 22.80 10.99
CA VAL A 441 -1.32 24.01 10.36
C VAL A 441 -1.01 25.25 11.22
N ALA A 442 -1.12 25.13 12.54
CA ALA A 442 -0.85 26.20 13.50
C ALA A 442 0.65 26.39 13.82
N GLN A 443 1.50 25.48 13.38
CA GLN A 443 2.95 25.52 13.65
C GLN A 443 3.59 26.91 13.43
N PRO A 444 3.32 27.63 12.32
CA PRO A 444 3.93 28.94 12.11
C PRO A 444 3.53 30.01 13.13
N LEU A 445 2.41 29.82 13.84
CA LEU A 445 1.88 30.77 14.83
C LEU A 445 2.47 30.57 16.23
N PHE A 446 2.87 29.33 16.57
CA PHE A 446 3.24 28.94 17.92
C PHE A 446 4.68 28.40 18.04
N ASP A 447 5.44 28.39 16.92
CA ASP A 447 6.81 27.83 16.84
C ASP A 447 6.89 26.39 17.39
N LEU A 448 5.87 25.59 17.13
CA LEU A 448 5.78 24.22 17.61
C LEU A 448 6.63 23.28 16.76
N GLU A 449 7.49 22.53 17.42
CA GLU A 449 8.25 21.46 16.75
C GLU A 449 7.29 20.32 16.33
N PRO A 450 7.22 19.98 15.03
CA PRO A 450 6.30 18.94 14.52
C PRO A 450 6.43 17.57 15.19
N ALA A 451 7.63 17.25 15.68
CA ALA A 451 7.89 16.00 16.38
C ALA A 451 7.02 15.83 17.64
N TRP A 452 6.85 16.92 18.42
CA TRP A 452 6.03 16.88 19.64
C TRP A 452 4.56 16.60 19.34
N LEU A 453 4.05 17.19 18.26
CA LEU A 453 2.67 16.94 17.81
C LEU A 453 2.46 15.48 17.39
N ALA A 454 3.44 14.91 16.69
CA ALA A 454 3.40 13.53 16.28
C ALA A 454 3.49 12.55 17.45
N LEU A 455 4.36 12.85 18.44
CA LEU A 455 4.46 12.05 19.67
C LEU A 455 3.18 12.17 20.51
N LEU A 456 2.57 13.35 20.58
CA LEU A 456 1.28 13.53 21.25
C LEU A 456 0.19 12.70 20.54
N ALA A 457 0.13 12.73 19.21
CA ALA A 457 -0.79 11.89 18.44
C ALA A 457 -0.54 10.38 18.70
N LEU A 458 0.73 9.95 18.78
CA LEU A 458 1.11 8.59 19.14
C LEU A 458 0.56 8.20 20.53
N VAL A 459 0.75 9.06 21.55
CA VAL A 459 0.23 8.81 22.89
C VAL A 459 -1.30 8.70 22.86
N ILE A 460 -1.98 9.61 22.17
CA ILE A 460 -3.45 9.58 22.05
C ILE A 460 -3.93 8.26 21.42
N VAL A 461 -3.33 7.79 20.32
CA VAL A 461 -3.79 6.54 19.66
C VAL A 461 -3.54 5.31 20.52
N THR A 462 -2.49 5.30 21.33
CA THR A 462 -2.22 4.18 22.27
C THR A 462 -3.21 4.12 23.43
N ALA A 463 -3.94 5.19 23.71
CA ALA A 463 -4.97 5.22 24.74
C ALA A 463 -6.23 4.37 24.43
N GLY A 464 -6.37 3.80 23.21
CA GLY A 464 -7.48 2.90 22.90
C GLY A 464 -7.74 2.61 21.41
N ALA A 465 -6.95 3.17 20.50
CA ALA A 465 -7.05 2.87 19.07
C ALA A 465 -5.97 1.90 18.60
N LEU A 466 -4.83 1.83 19.29
CA LEU A 466 -3.66 1.02 18.92
C LEU A 466 -3.14 0.28 20.16
N ASP A 467 -3.41 -1.02 20.26
CA ASP A 467 -2.90 -1.87 21.34
C ASP A 467 -1.43 -2.29 21.11
N ARG A 468 -0.81 -2.91 22.13
CA ARG A 468 0.61 -3.31 22.13
C ARG A 468 0.98 -4.23 20.96
N GLU A 469 0.14 -5.19 20.64
CA GLU A 469 0.41 -6.15 19.55
C GLU A 469 0.38 -5.43 18.20
N ARG A 470 -0.59 -4.56 18.02
CA ARG A 470 -0.79 -3.80 16.78
C ARG A 470 0.20 -2.67 16.61
N PHE A 471 0.68 -2.07 17.70
CA PHE A 471 1.83 -1.17 17.67
C PHE A 471 3.06 -1.91 17.11
N ARG A 472 3.25 -3.16 17.48
CA ARG A 472 4.35 -3.99 16.99
C ARG A 472 4.20 -4.38 15.52
N VAL A 473 3.00 -4.75 15.08
CA VAL A 473 2.76 -5.31 13.74
C VAL A 473 2.24 -4.27 12.74
N GLY A 474 1.50 -3.27 13.19
CA GLY A 474 0.84 -2.28 12.33
C GLY A 474 1.73 -1.14 11.86
N ILE A 475 2.88 -0.91 12.52
CA ILE A 475 3.86 0.10 12.12
C ILE A 475 4.90 -0.56 11.19
N ASP A 476 5.23 0.12 10.09
CA ASP A 476 6.33 -0.29 9.21
C ASP A 476 7.68 0.03 9.86
N TRP A 477 8.09 -0.82 10.82
CA TRP A 477 9.38 -0.70 11.52
C TRP A 477 10.56 -0.84 10.56
N GLY A 478 10.44 -1.66 9.51
CA GLY A 478 11.46 -1.78 8.48
C GLY A 478 11.72 -0.44 7.80
N PHE A 479 10.65 0.26 7.42
CA PHE A 479 10.78 1.61 6.88
C PHE A 479 11.40 2.59 7.89
N LEU A 480 11.01 2.59 9.15
CA LEU A 480 11.57 3.49 10.17
C LEU A 480 13.07 3.24 10.41
N MET A 481 13.52 1.99 10.37
CA MET A 481 14.95 1.64 10.46
C MET A 481 15.71 2.14 9.23
N LEU A 482 15.21 1.86 8.02
CA LEU A 482 15.75 2.40 6.77
C LEU A 482 15.83 3.93 6.81
N PHE A 483 14.75 4.57 7.21
CA PHE A 483 14.60 6.01 7.23
C PHE A 483 15.57 6.68 8.21
N GLY A 484 15.68 6.17 9.44
CA GLY A 484 16.61 6.68 10.44
C GLY A 484 18.08 6.56 10.02
N ALA A 485 18.46 5.41 9.47
CA ALA A 485 19.82 5.20 8.98
C ALA A 485 20.17 6.15 7.82
N LEU A 486 19.26 6.35 6.87
CA LEU A 486 19.50 7.23 5.72
C LEU A 486 19.40 8.73 6.07
N LEU A 487 18.61 9.12 7.06
CA LEU A 487 18.63 10.50 7.55
C LEU A 487 20.01 10.89 8.11
N GLY A 488 20.71 9.96 8.77
CA GLY A 488 22.09 10.15 9.23
C GLY A 488 23.08 10.38 8.09
N SER A 489 22.82 9.84 6.89
CA SER A 489 23.71 9.97 5.72
C SER A 489 23.99 11.42 5.32
N GLY A 490 23.02 12.33 5.50
CA GLY A 490 23.21 13.75 5.23
C GLY A 490 24.36 14.34 6.05
N ASN A 491 24.39 14.05 7.35
CA ASN A 491 25.44 14.50 8.26
C ASN A 491 26.80 13.82 7.96
N VAL A 492 26.79 12.57 7.54
CA VAL A 492 27.99 11.84 7.10
C VAL A 492 28.57 12.49 5.85
N MET A 493 27.75 12.79 4.84
CA MET A 493 28.17 13.44 3.60
C MET A 493 28.75 14.85 3.86
N GLN A 494 28.15 15.63 4.76
CA GLN A 494 28.66 16.93 5.16
C GLN A 494 30.02 16.81 5.90
N ALA A 495 30.14 15.87 6.85
CA ALA A 495 31.35 15.66 7.61
C ALA A 495 32.54 15.19 6.74
N THR A 496 32.27 14.59 5.59
CA THR A 496 33.28 14.03 4.66
C THR A 496 33.36 14.78 3.33
N HIS A 497 32.68 15.95 3.23
CA HIS A 497 32.63 16.84 2.05
C HIS A 497 32.13 16.18 0.76
N VAL A 498 31.47 15.03 0.85
CA VAL A 498 30.86 14.33 -0.31
C VAL A 498 29.74 15.17 -0.92
N ASP A 499 28.97 15.88 -0.11
CA ASP A 499 27.91 16.81 -0.54
C ASP A 499 28.43 17.88 -1.51
N ARG A 500 29.59 18.48 -1.22
CA ARG A 500 30.24 19.49 -2.07
C ARG A 500 30.73 18.91 -3.38
N TRP A 501 31.34 17.73 -3.33
CA TRP A 501 31.82 17.03 -4.52
C TRP A 501 30.67 16.62 -5.45
N VAL A 502 29.58 16.07 -4.90
CA VAL A 502 28.36 15.75 -5.66
C VAL A 502 27.78 17.02 -6.29
N ALA A 503 27.68 18.10 -5.52
CA ALA A 503 27.16 19.38 -6.01
C ALA A 503 28.02 19.94 -7.17
N ALA A 504 29.34 19.95 -7.04
CA ALA A 504 30.24 20.39 -8.12
C ALA A 504 30.06 19.56 -9.41
N GLY A 505 29.99 18.24 -9.25
CA GLY A 505 29.75 17.35 -10.41
C GLY A 505 28.38 17.51 -11.07
N LEU A 506 27.34 17.87 -10.30
CA LEU A 506 26.02 18.19 -10.85
C LEU A 506 26.05 19.53 -11.59
N VAL A 507 26.66 20.56 -11.01
CA VAL A 507 26.81 21.88 -11.64
C VAL A 507 27.56 21.76 -12.98
N GLU A 508 28.68 21.05 -13.02
CA GLU A 508 29.45 20.84 -14.25
C GLU A 508 28.61 20.18 -15.35
N ARG A 509 27.84 19.14 -15.00
CA ARG A 509 27.00 18.42 -15.98
C ARG A 509 25.77 19.20 -16.43
N THR A 510 25.28 20.13 -15.63
CA THR A 510 24.09 20.95 -15.94
C THR A 510 24.43 22.35 -16.45
N ALA A 511 25.70 22.75 -16.43
CA ALA A 511 26.16 24.07 -16.89
C ALA A 511 25.69 24.42 -18.30
N GLY A 512 25.59 23.44 -19.22
CA GLY A 512 25.09 23.63 -20.58
C GLY A 512 23.59 23.86 -20.71
N LEU A 513 22.79 23.69 -19.65
CA LEU A 513 21.32 23.83 -19.69
C LEU A 513 20.86 25.29 -19.57
N GLY A 514 21.64 26.14 -18.90
CA GLY A 514 21.42 27.59 -18.82
C GLY A 514 20.15 28.09 -18.13
N ASP A 515 19.08 27.28 -18.06
CA ASP A 515 17.80 27.60 -17.40
C ASP A 515 17.54 26.64 -16.24
N PRO A 516 17.33 27.15 -15.00
CA PRO A 516 16.99 26.30 -13.85
C PRO A 516 15.75 25.42 -14.05
N GLY A 517 14.79 25.85 -14.89
CA GLY A 517 13.62 25.03 -15.25
C GLY A 517 14.01 23.80 -16.08
N LEU A 518 15.00 23.90 -16.97
CA LEU A 518 15.52 22.74 -17.71
C LEU A 518 16.30 21.80 -16.78
N VAL A 519 17.01 22.35 -15.80
CA VAL A 519 17.68 21.54 -14.78
C VAL A 519 16.66 20.72 -13.96
N LEU A 520 15.52 21.29 -13.60
CA LEU A 520 14.43 20.55 -12.94
C LEU A 520 13.92 19.38 -13.80
N ILE A 521 13.73 19.61 -15.09
CA ILE A 521 13.29 18.55 -16.02
C ILE A 521 14.37 17.47 -16.14
N ALA A 522 15.64 17.85 -16.16
CA ALA A 522 16.76 16.91 -16.19
C ALA A 522 16.81 16.07 -14.90
N ILE A 523 16.58 16.67 -13.71
CA ILE A 523 16.47 15.97 -12.43
C ILE A 523 15.30 14.98 -12.48
N ALA A 524 14.14 15.41 -12.99
CA ALA A 524 12.99 14.54 -13.13
C ALA A 524 13.27 13.34 -14.05
N ALA A 525 13.89 13.58 -15.20
CA ALA A 525 14.26 12.55 -16.16
C ALA A 525 15.30 11.57 -15.59
N ALA A 526 16.34 12.09 -14.93
CA ALA A 526 17.35 11.26 -14.26
C ALA A 526 16.73 10.38 -13.16
N THR A 527 15.82 10.96 -12.34
CA THR A 527 15.08 10.22 -11.32
C THR A 527 14.28 9.08 -11.95
N MET A 528 13.59 9.34 -13.05
CA MET A 528 12.81 8.34 -13.77
C MET A 528 13.69 7.23 -14.34
N LEU A 529 14.87 7.55 -14.89
CA LEU A 529 15.83 6.56 -15.38
C LEU A 529 16.32 5.65 -14.27
N VAL A 530 16.67 6.19 -13.11
CA VAL A 530 17.06 5.41 -11.94
C VAL A 530 15.92 4.49 -11.46
N ARG A 531 14.66 4.94 -11.58
CA ARG A 531 13.46 4.16 -11.24
C ARG A 531 13.25 2.90 -12.10
N PHE A 532 13.84 2.80 -13.26
CA PHE A 532 13.82 1.54 -14.02
C PHE A 532 14.69 0.45 -13.40
N VAL A 533 15.63 0.84 -12.55
CA VAL A 533 16.62 -0.06 -11.95
C VAL A 533 16.37 -0.23 -10.44
N LEU A 534 16.20 0.86 -9.71
CA LEU A 534 16.04 0.85 -8.26
C LEU A 534 14.56 0.94 -7.82
N PRO A 535 14.19 0.32 -6.69
CA PRO A 535 12.88 0.51 -6.05
C PRO A 535 12.62 1.99 -5.69
N SER A 536 11.33 2.38 -5.53
CA SER A 536 10.95 3.79 -5.32
C SER A 536 11.56 4.42 -4.06
N ARG A 537 11.50 3.73 -2.91
CA ARG A 537 12.00 4.26 -1.64
C ARG A 537 13.51 4.55 -1.66
N PRO A 538 14.40 3.60 -2.00
CA PRO A 538 15.83 3.90 -2.17
C PRO A 538 16.10 5.00 -3.20
N THR A 539 15.40 5.02 -4.33
CA THR A 539 15.57 6.06 -5.36
C THR A 539 15.27 7.46 -4.79
N MET A 540 14.13 7.63 -4.09
CA MET A 540 13.76 8.91 -3.47
C MET A 540 14.82 9.38 -2.49
N LEU A 541 15.27 8.50 -1.60
CA LEU A 541 16.18 8.83 -0.52
C LEU A 541 17.58 9.14 -1.05
N LEU A 542 18.14 8.31 -1.92
CA LEU A 542 19.48 8.51 -2.48
C LEU A 542 19.57 9.75 -3.36
N LEU A 543 18.58 9.95 -4.25
CA LEU A 543 18.62 11.12 -5.14
C LEU A 543 18.32 12.41 -4.39
N ALA A 544 17.45 12.39 -3.37
CA ALA A 544 17.23 13.57 -2.54
C ALA A 544 18.51 13.95 -1.78
N LEU A 545 19.27 12.98 -1.23
CA LEU A 545 20.57 13.21 -0.59
C LEU A 545 21.58 13.88 -1.54
N ALA A 546 21.56 13.51 -2.82
CA ALA A 546 22.48 14.08 -3.80
C ALA A 546 22.04 15.47 -4.29
N VAL A 547 20.74 15.61 -4.58
CA VAL A 547 20.24 16.79 -5.34
C VAL A 547 19.84 17.93 -4.41
N VAL A 548 19.25 17.66 -3.22
CA VAL A 548 18.76 18.72 -2.32
C VAL A 548 19.89 19.63 -1.81
N PRO A 549 21.02 19.12 -1.31
CA PRO A 549 22.13 19.97 -0.89
C PRO A 549 22.82 20.73 -2.05
N ALA A 550 22.78 20.17 -3.28
CA ALA A 550 23.36 20.78 -4.46
C ALA A 550 22.48 21.87 -5.09
N ALA A 551 21.18 21.86 -4.82
CA ALA A 551 20.18 22.70 -5.47
C ALA A 551 20.49 24.21 -5.46
N PRO A 552 20.99 24.84 -4.37
CA PRO A 552 21.34 26.27 -4.40
C PRO A 552 22.39 26.63 -5.45
N GLN A 553 23.36 25.74 -5.68
CA GLN A 553 24.41 25.95 -6.70
C GLN A 553 23.87 25.80 -8.13
N LEU A 554 22.71 25.13 -8.28
CA LEU A 554 21.99 24.96 -9.55
C LEU A 554 20.95 26.08 -9.80
N GLY A 555 20.87 27.08 -8.91
CA GLY A 555 19.86 28.14 -8.97
C GLY A 555 18.44 27.67 -8.67
N ILE A 556 18.29 26.58 -7.90
CA ILE A 556 17.00 25.95 -7.58
C ILE A 556 16.84 25.92 -6.06
N SER A 557 15.62 26.20 -5.57
CA SER A 557 15.30 25.98 -4.16
C SER A 557 15.53 24.51 -3.77
N PRO A 558 16.20 24.21 -2.63
CA PRO A 558 16.38 22.85 -2.11
C PRO A 558 15.07 22.06 -2.01
N TRP A 559 14.00 22.73 -1.59
CA TRP A 559 12.66 22.15 -1.52
C TRP A 559 12.15 21.71 -2.88
N LEU A 560 12.28 22.57 -3.90
CA LEU A 560 11.77 22.27 -5.26
C LEU A 560 12.54 21.11 -5.89
N ALA A 561 13.85 21.06 -5.69
CA ALA A 561 14.68 19.92 -6.11
C ALA A 561 14.23 18.62 -5.47
N GLY A 562 14.01 18.62 -4.15
CA GLY A 562 13.49 17.47 -3.41
C GLY A 562 12.09 17.07 -3.83
N LEU A 563 11.17 18.02 -3.99
CA LEU A 563 9.81 17.75 -4.49
C LEU A 563 9.86 17.09 -5.88
N THR A 564 10.73 17.57 -6.77
CA THR A 564 10.89 17.01 -8.13
C THR A 564 11.34 15.55 -8.08
N VAL A 565 12.29 15.22 -7.22
CA VAL A 565 12.69 13.82 -6.97
C VAL A 565 11.52 12.98 -6.46
N LEU A 566 10.79 13.46 -5.44
CA LEU A 566 9.64 12.75 -4.88
C LEU A 566 8.54 12.52 -5.93
N LEU A 567 8.21 13.54 -6.71
CA LEU A 567 7.20 13.46 -7.77
C LEU A 567 7.61 12.44 -8.85
N SER A 568 8.85 12.47 -9.30
CA SER A 568 9.34 11.64 -10.39
C SER A 568 9.61 10.20 -9.99
N ALA A 569 9.94 9.95 -8.72
CA ALA A 569 10.13 8.60 -8.20
C ALA A 569 8.82 7.92 -7.77
N ASN A 570 7.77 8.69 -7.46
CA ASN A 570 6.47 8.17 -6.99
C ASN A 570 5.48 7.94 -8.14
N ILE A 571 5.94 7.28 -9.20
CA ILE A 571 5.17 6.88 -10.38
C ILE A 571 5.55 5.47 -10.80
N TRP A 572 4.72 4.88 -11.65
CA TRP A 572 5.00 3.58 -12.27
C TRP A 572 4.71 3.64 -13.78
N ILE A 573 5.43 2.87 -14.55
CA ILE A 573 5.08 2.51 -15.93
C ILE A 573 4.80 1.01 -15.97
N PHE A 574 5.71 0.23 -15.40
CA PHE A 574 5.56 -1.22 -15.36
C PHE A 574 5.09 -1.71 -13.98
N PRO A 575 4.33 -2.82 -13.93
CA PRO A 575 3.77 -3.38 -12.68
C PRO A 575 4.78 -3.57 -11.55
N TYR A 576 6.01 -3.99 -11.86
CA TYR A 576 7.05 -4.25 -10.85
C TYR A 576 7.57 -2.99 -10.14
N GLN A 577 7.33 -1.80 -10.72
CA GLN A 577 7.86 -0.56 -10.17
C GLN A 577 7.06 -0.02 -8.98
N GLY A 578 5.80 -0.43 -8.80
CA GLY A 578 4.90 0.13 -7.77
C GLY A 578 4.39 -0.94 -6.82
N LEU A 579 4.79 -0.88 -5.55
CA LEU A 579 4.22 -1.74 -4.50
C LEU A 579 2.71 -1.53 -4.37
N GLU A 580 2.26 -0.29 -4.44
CA GLU A 580 0.85 0.09 -4.38
C GLU A 580 0.06 -0.48 -5.57
N TYR A 581 0.67 -0.57 -6.75
CA TYR A 581 0.08 -1.21 -7.91
C TYR A 581 -0.14 -2.72 -7.66
N LEU A 582 0.88 -3.39 -7.12
CA LEU A 582 0.79 -4.82 -6.79
C LEU A 582 -0.27 -5.08 -5.73
N ILE A 583 -0.33 -4.24 -4.68
CA ILE A 583 -1.36 -4.31 -3.65
C ILE A 583 -2.76 -4.07 -4.24
N ALA A 584 -2.91 -3.08 -5.12
CA ALA A 584 -4.17 -2.82 -5.80
C ALA A 584 -4.65 -4.03 -6.62
N ARG A 585 -3.74 -4.66 -7.34
CA ARG A 585 -4.02 -5.89 -8.11
C ARG A 585 -4.42 -7.05 -7.19
N GLU A 586 -3.69 -7.24 -6.10
CA GLU A 586 -3.96 -8.30 -5.13
C GLU A 586 -5.28 -8.07 -4.39
N ALA A 587 -5.52 -6.87 -3.88
CA ALA A 587 -6.74 -6.51 -3.17
C ALA A 587 -8.02 -6.62 -4.02
N THR A 588 -7.90 -6.61 -5.35
CA THR A 588 -9.00 -6.82 -6.29
C THR A 588 -9.04 -8.25 -6.85
N GLY A 589 -8.19 -9.16 -6.35
CA GLY A 589 -8.07 -10.54 -6.88
C GLY A 589 -7.66 -10.59 -8.35
N GLY A 590 -7.01 -9.55 -8.88
CA GLY A 590 -6.64 -9.43 -10.28
C GLY A 590 -7.82 -9.28 -11.25
N GLN A 591 -9.03 -9.01 -10.72
CA GLN A 591 -10.26 -8.93 -11.52
C GLN A 591 -10.60 -7.51 -12.00
N ALA A 592 -10.05 -6.46 -11.34
CA ALA A 592 -10.42 -5.10 -11.65
C ALA A 592 -9.72 -4.56 -12.93
N PHE A 593 -8.48 -4.96 -13.19
CA PHE A 593 -7.68 -4.51 -14.33
C PHE A 593 -6.59 -5.52 -14.71
N ASP A 594 -6.02 -5.38 -15.90
CA ASP A 594 -4.86 -6.13 -16.38
C ASP A 594 -3.58 -5.26 -16.43
N ASP A 595 -2.42 -5.92 -16.67
CA ASP A 595 -1.11 -5.25 -16.68
C ASP A 595 -0.92 -4.33 -17.90
N ARG A 596 -1.62 -4.56 -19.03
CA ARG A 596 -1.59 -3.69 -20.20
C ARG A 596 -2.32 -2.38 -19.91
N GLN A 597 -3.46 -2.47 -19.25
CA GLN A 597 -4.21 -1.30 -18.77
C GLN A 597 -3.38 -0.53 -17.74
N GLY A 598 -2.70 -1.24 -16.81
CA GLY A 598 -1.80 -0.67 -15.83
C GLY A 598 -0.63 0.09 -16.44
N THR A 599 0.04 -0.50 -17.42
CA THR A 599 1.14 0.15 -18.16
C THR A 599 0.65 1.38 -18.94
N ARG A 600 -0.52 1.27 -19.59
CA ARG A 600 -1.11 2.37 -20.36
C ARG A 600 -1.42 3.61 -19.50
N ILE A 601 -2.04 3.41 -18.33
CA ILE A 601 -2.33 4.54 -17.43
C ILE A 601 -1.05 5.04 -16.74
N GLY A 602 -0.15 4.17 -16.34
CA GLY A 602 1.12 4.55 -15.72
C GLY A 602 1.97 5.41 -16.65
N ALA A 603 2.08 5.05 -17.93
CA ALA A 603 2.75 5.85 -18.95
C ALA A 603 2.06 7.22 -19.13
N ALA A 604 0.72 7.26 -19.23
CA ALA A 604 -0.02 8.50 -19.35
C ALA A 604 0.16 9.41 -18.13
N LEU A 605 0.09 8.88 -16.91
CA LEU A 605 0.31 9.63 -15.67
C LEU A 605 1.76 10.12 -15.54
N THR A 606 2.73 9.38 -16.09
CA THR A 606 4.13 9.82 -16.20
C THR A 606 4.24 11.05 -17.08
N VAL A 607 3.65 11.02 -18.28
CA VAL A 607 3.62 12.19 -19.19
C VAL A 607 2.92 13.37 -18.52
N VAL A 608 1.77 13.15 -17.88
CA VAL A 608 1.05 14.18 -17.12
C VAL A 608 1.95 14.80 -16.05
N ARG A 609 2.71 13.97 -15.32
CA ARG A 609 3.62 14.44 -14.26
C ARG A 609 4.72 15.34 -14.80
N PHE A 610 5.39 14.93 -15.85
CA PHE A 610 6.44 15.73 -16.49
C PHE A 610 5.89 17.04 -17.08
N ALA A 611 4.75 16.97 -17.76
CA ALA A 611 4.07 18.15 -18.28
C ALA A 611 3.65 19.12 -17.17
N ALA A 612 3.14 18.59 -16.04
CA ALA A 612 2.76 19.38 -14.89
C ALA A 612 3.96 20.06 -14.21
N ILE A 613 5.10 19.36 -14.08
CA ILE A 613 6.35 19.94 -13.58
C ILE A 613 6.79 21.08 -14.50
N ALA A 614 6.86 20.86 -15.81
CA ALA A 614 7.28 21.87 -16.78
C ALA A 614 6.32 23.09 -16.78
N ALA A 615 5.01 22.86 -16.76
CA ALA A 615 4.01 23.92 -16.73
C ALA A 615 3.96 24.70 -15.42
N SER A 616 4.47 24.14 -14.31
CA SER A 616 4.58 24.81 -13.02
C SER A 616 5.80 25.73 -12.89
N VAL A 617 6.80 25.60 -13.77
CA VAL A 617 8.04 26.41 -13.75
C VAL A 617 7.78 27.93 -13.69
N PRO A 618 6.89 28.52 -14.51
CA PRO A 618 6.63 29.96 -14.43
C PRO A 618 6.07 30.39 -13.07
N VAL A 619 5.20 29.56 -12.46
CA VAL A 619 4.65 29.86 -11.14
C VAL A 619 5.73 29.78 -10.08
N TRP A 620 6.59 28.77 -10.12
CA TRP A 620 7.71 28.63 -9.19
C TRP A 620 8.76 29.74 -9.34
N LYS A 621 9.00 30.23 -10.56
CA LYS A 621 9.80 31.44 -10.79
C LYS A 621 9.16 32.67 -10.11
N ALA A 622 7.86 32.86 -10.27
CA ALA A 622 7.14 33.95 -9.61
C ALA A 622 7.13 33.84 -8.06
N MET A 623 7.24 32.63 -7.52
CA MET A 623 7.35 32.35 -6.08
C MET A 623 8.79 32.49 -5.53
N GLY A 624 9.79 32.77 -6.38
CA GLY A 624 11.21 32.85 -6.04
C GLY A 624 11.81 31.51 -5.61
N LEU A 625 11.40 30.42 -6.28
CA LEU A 625 11.91 29.07 -6.04
C LEU A 625 12.91 28.60 -7.13
N LEU A 626 13.04 29.42 -8.20
CA LEU A 626 13.95 29.25 -9.34
C LEU A 626 14.61 30.59 -9.66
#